data_38a226026be7710abe61b1f2330c9bd4
#
_entry.id   38a226026be7710abe61b1f2330c9bd4
#
_cell.length_a   1.000
_cell.length_b   1.000
_cell.length_c   1.000
_cell.angle_alpha   90.00
_cell.angle_beta   90.00
_cell.angle_gamma   90.00
#
_symmetry.space_group_name_H-M   'P 1'
#
loop_
_entity.id
_entity.type
_entity.pdbx_description
1 polymer ?
#
loop_
_entity_poly.entity_id
_entity_poly.type
_entity_poly.pdbx_seq_one_letter_code
_entity_poly.pdbx_strand_id
1 'polypeptide(L)'
;MNRLQIAILLCILAYFTVWSRSADVFIPNLSEACLRCLCHVSTKCNQSYGCVAGYCGPFKISRVYWIDAGNVTLPEDDPERNRAWEDCARNYYCAQRIVKGYLQRFGKDCDENGVTNCFDYMMVNANGGYGCTAPLDRSENGRIRLALYEECRHSL
;
A
#
# COMPACT_ATOMS: atom_id res chain seq x y z
N MET A 1 11.97 -26.57 39.26
CA MET A 1 12.74 -25.95 38.21
C MET A 1 13.91 -25.20 38.82
N ASN A 2 15.10 -25.52 38.41
CA ASN A 2 16.34 -24.94 38.94
C ASN A 2 16.51 -23.51 38.41
N ARG A 3 17.12 -22.59 39.17
CA ARG A 3 17.35 -21.18 38.77
C ARG A 3 18.00 -21.07 37.39
N LEU A 4 18.89 -21.99 37.01
CA LEU A 4 19.53 -22.06 35.72
C LEU A 4 18.53 -22.38 34.59
N GLN A 5 17.55 -23.26 34.81
CA GLN A 5 16.51 -23.58 33.84
C GLN A 5 15.57 -22.41 33.58
N ILE A 6 15.23 -21.63 34.63
CA ILE A 6 14.42 -20.41 34.51
C ILE A 6 15.19 -19.33 33.69
N ALA A 7 16.47 -19.13 33.94
CA ALA A 7 17.30 -18.19 33.22
C ALA A 7 17.41 -18.55 31.72
N ILE A 8 17.59 -19.82 31.40
CA ILE A 8 17.62 -20.29 30.00
C ILE A 8 16.26 -20.07 29.30
N LEU A 9 15.15 -20.36 29.97
CA LEU A 9 13.81 -20.13 29.41
C LEU A 9 13.54 -18.65 29.14
N LEU A 10 13.94 -17.76 30.06
CA LEU A 10 13.80 -16.32 29.88
C LEU A 10 14.69 -15.79 28.74
N CYS A 11 15.90 -16.31 28.57
CA CYS A 11 16.75 -15.96 27.44
C CYS A 11 16.16 -16.43 26.10
N ILE A 12 15.57 -17.64 26.05
CA ILE A 12 14.92 -18.16 24.84
C ILE A 12 13.69 -17.32 24.50
N LEU A 13 12.85 -16.97 25.49
CA LEU A 13 11.69 -16.11 25.29
C LEU A 13 12.10 -14.70 24.82
N ALA A 14 13.16 -14.13 25.39
CA ALA A 14 13.71 -12.84 24.95
C ALA A 14 14.27 -12.91 23.51
N TYR A 15 14.86 -14.03 23.12
CA TYR A 15 15.36 -14.25 21.75
C TYR A 15 14.23 -14.31 20.74
N PHE A 16 13.10 -14.95 21.07
CA PHE A 16 11.93 -15.02 20.18
C PHE A 16 11.21 -13.67 20.01
N THR A 17 11.20 -12.82 21.04
CA THR A 17 10.56 -11.49 20.95
C THR A 17 11.35 -10.47 20.11
N VAL A 18 12.66 -10.66 19.94
CA VAL A 18 13.51 -9.77 19.13
C VAL A 18 13.40 -10.09 17.63
N TRP A 19 12.96 -11.29 17.25
CA TRP A 19 12.92 -11.72 15.84
C TRP A 19 11.60 -11.42 15.11
N SER A 20 10.58 -10.89 15.79
CA SER A 20 9.30 -10.50 15.17
C SER A 20 9.30 -9.04 14.67
N ARG A 21 10.41 -8.53 14.15
CA ARG A 21 10.34 -7.32 13.32
C ARG A 21 9.85 -7.75 11.94
N SER A 22 8.65 -7.32 11.58
CA SER A 22 8.20 -7.30 10.19
C SER A 22 9.32 -6.69 9.35
N ALA A 23 9.94 -7.47 8.47
CA ALA A 23 10.87 -6.92 7.51
C ALA A 23 10.12 -5.88 6.67
N ASP A 24 10.55 -4.64 6.68
CA ASP A 24 10.02 -3.63 5.79
C ASP A 24 10.21 -4.12 4.36
N VAL A 25 9.11 -4.27 3.65
CA VAL A 25 9.11 -4.75 2.28
C VAL A 25 9.79 -3.70 1.40
N PHE A 26 10.94 -4.04 0.85
CA PHE A 26 11.64 -3.17 -0.08
C PHE A 26 10.98 -3.26 -1.47
N ILE A 27 10.47 -2.14 -1.96
CA ILE A 27 9.97 -1.97 -3.32
C ILE A 27 10.89 -0.97 -4.02
N PRO A 28 11.55 -1.36 -5.12
CA PRO A 28 12.48 -0.47 -5.82
C PRO A 28 11.84 0.88 -6.16
N ASN A 29 12.55 1.97 -5.92
CA ASN A 29 12.10 3.34 -6.25
C ASN A 29 10.76 3.79 -5.63
N LEU A 30 10.22 3.08 -4.66
CA LEU A 30 9.05 3.51 -3.89
C LEU A 30 9.50 4.31 -2.67
N SER A 31 9.58 5.61 -2.83
CA SER A 31 9.88 6.56 -1.74
C SER A 31 8.62 6.98 -0.98
N GLU A 32 8.79 7.57 0.20
CA GLU A 32 7.68 8.23 0.91
C GLU A 32 7.08 9.39 0.10
N ALA A 33 7.89 10.09 -0.71
CA ALA A 33 7.41 11.09 -1.64
C ALA A 33 6.50 10.48 -2.70
N CYS A 34 6.86 9.31 -3.26
CA CYS A 34 6.01 8.58 -4.19
C CYS A 34 4.69 8.16 -3.54
N LEU A 35 4.70 7.60 -2.33
CA LEU A 35 3.47 7.25 -1.61
C LEU A 35 2.56 8.48 -1.42
N ARG A 36 3.10 9.63 -1.06
CA ARG A 36 2.33 10.88 -0.98
C ARG A 36 1.76 11.29 -2.34
N CYS A 37 2.53 11.12 -3.43
CA CYS A 37 2.05 11.42 -4.77
C CYS A 37 0.92 10.46 -5.20
N LEU A 38 1.02 9.15 -4.93
CA LEU A 38 -0.05 8.17 -5.17
C LEU A 38 -1.33 8.53 -4.40
N CYS A 39 -1.20 8.96 -3.16
CA CYS A 39 -2.30 9.47 -2.34
C CYS A 39 -2.92 10.73 -2.96
N HIS A 40 -2.07 11.69 -3.42
CA HIS A 40 -2.51 12.92 -4.08
C HIS A 40 -3.31 12.62 -5.35
N VAL A 41 -2.81 11.74 -6.20
CA VAL A 41 -3.49 11.32 -7.44
C VAL A 41 -4.85 10.67 -7.15
N SER A 42 -4.99 9.98 -6.03
CA SER A 42 -6.23 9.28 -5.67
C SER A 42 -7.32 10.21 -5.15
N THR A 43 -7.00 11.08 -4.18
CA THR A 43 -7.99 11.92 -3.45
C THR A 43 -7.45 13.29 -3.03
N LYS A 44 -6.30 13.74 -3.56
CA LYS A 44 -5.49 14.86 -3.03
C LYS A 44 -5.13 14.62 -1.55
N CYS A 45 -4.88 13.37 -1.19
CA CYS A 45 -4.60 12.89 0.17
C CYS A 45 -5.67 13.29 1.20
N ASN A 46 -6.93 13.28 0.83
CA ASN A 46 -8.02 13.56 1.76
C ASN A 46 -8.18 12.41 2.77
N GLN A 47 -7.64 12.60 3.97
CA GLN A 47 -7.70 11.61 5.05
C GLN A 47 -9.11 11.42 5.62
N SER A 48 -10.02 12.38 5.37
CA SER A 48 -11.42 12.27 5.74
C SER A 48 -12.26 11.55 4.68
N TYR A 49 -11.63 11.07 3.57
CA TYR A 49 -12.31 10.30 2.54
C TYR A 49 -12.81 8.99 3.14
N GLY A 50 -14.11 8.82 3.21
CA GLY A 50 -14.77 7.62 3.73
C GLY A 50 -14.72 6.46 2.74
N CYS A 51 -15.85 5.74 2.63
CA CYS A 51 -16.04 4.70 1.62
C CYS A 51 -17.14 5.16 0.65
N VAL A 52 -16.80 5.28 -0.64
CA VAL A 52 -17.71 5.73 -1.71
C VAL A 52 -17.60 4.78 -2.89
N ALA A 53 -18.73 4.26 -3.36
CA ALA A 53 -18.82 3.36 -4.51
C ALA A 53 -17.84 2.17 -4.45
N GLY A 54 -17.64 1.58 -3.27
CA GLY A 54 -16.77 0.43 -3.07
C GLY A 54 -15.26 0.74 -2.94
N TYR A 55 -14.90 2.02 -2.86
CA TYR A 55 -13.52 2.48 -2.65
C TYR A 55 -13.41 3.23 -1.33
N CYS A 56 -12.41 2.93 -0.52
CA CYS A 56 -12.22 3.47 0.82
C CYS A 56 -10.88 4.19 0.99
N GLY A 57 -10.92 5.24 1.81
CA GLY A 57 -9.75 5.95 2.30
C GLY A 57 -8.99 6.77 1.26
N PRO A 58 -7.89 7.42 1.68
CA PRO A 58 -7.18 8.41 0.89
C PRO A 58 -6.53 7.85 -0.39
N PHE A 59 -6.31 6.55 -0.47
CA PHE A 59 -5.78 5.86 -1.65
C PHE A 59 -6.86 5.22 -2.53
N LYS A 60 -8.15 5.37 -2.20
CA LYS A 60 -9.27 4.73 -2.92
C LYS A 60 -9.10 3.22 -3.08
N ILE A 61 -8.87 2.53 -1.98
CA ILE A 61 -8.64 1.09 -1.96
C ILE A 61 -9.98 0.36 -2.08
N SER A 62 -10.10 -0.57 -3.05
CA SER A 62 -11.22 -1.49 -3.14
C SER A 62 -10.96 -2.75 -2.31
N ARG A 63 -12.02 -3.54 -2.05
CA ARG A 63 -11.85 -4.81 -1.33
C ARG A 63 -10.97 -5.80 -2.10
N VAL A 64 -11.08 -5.86 -3.43
CA VAL A 64 -10.23 -6.75 -4.26
C VAL A 64 -8.77 -6.32 -4.18
N TYR A 65 -8.50 -5.02 -4.27
CA TYR A 65 -7.15 -4.48 -4.09
C TYR A 65 -6.55 -4.88 -2.74
N TRP A 66 -7.34 -4.79 -1.66
CA TRP A 66 -6.92 -5.17 -0.31
C TRP A 66 -6.62 -6.68 -0.19
N ILE A 67 -7.47 -7.54 -0.78
CA ILE A 67 -7.23 -9.00 -0.82
C ILE A 67 -5.92 -9.29 -1.55
N ASP A 68 -5.72 -8.70 -2.70
CA ASP A 68 -4.51 -8.87 -3.51
C ASP A 68 -3.25 -8.35 -2.82
N ALA A 69 -3.39 -7.38 -1.92
CA ALA A 69 -2.32 -6.85 -1.08
C ALA A 69 -1.99 -7.75 0.13
N GLY A 70 -2.71 -8.86 0.35
CA GLY A 70 -2.46 -9.79 1.45
C GLY A 70 -3.29 -9.55 2.72
N ASN A 71 -4.49 -8.97 2.60
CA ASN A 71 -5.43 -8.78 3.70
C ASN A 71 -4.85 -7.99 4.90
N VAL A 72 -4.10 -6.94 4.63
CA VAL A 72 -3.45 -6.10 5.65
C VAL A 72 -4.51 -5.44 6.55
N THR A 73 -4.36 -5.56 7.88
CA THR A 73 -5.28 -5.01 8.87
C THR A 73 -4.61 -3.99 9.81
N LEU A 74 -5.40 -3.31 10.59
CA LEU A 74 -4.91 -2.59 11.77
C LEU A 74 -4.22 -3.56 12.75
N PRO A 75 -3.31 -3.09 13.63
CA PRO A 75 -2.72 -3.93 14.66
C PRO A 75 -3.82 -4.65 15.47
N GLU A 76 -3.62 -5.93 15.75
CA GLU A 76 -4.53 -6.78 16.55
C GLU A 76 -5.93 -6.97 15.96
N ASP A 77 -6.18 -6.54 14.71
CA ASP A 77 -7.45 -6.74 14.02
C ASP A 77 -7.47 -8.06 13.22
N ASP A 78 -8.64 -8.67 13.10
CA ASP A 78 -8.85 -9.91 12.37
C ASP A 78 -9.21 -9.58 10.89
N PRO A 79 -8.47 -10.10 9.91
CA PRO A 79 -8.80 -9.89 8.49
C PRO A 79 -10.17 -10.48 8.10
N GLU A 80 -10.68 -11.47 8.83
CA GLU A 80 -12.01 -12.04 8.58
C GLU A 80 -13.13 -11.20 9.18
N ARG A 81 -12.81 -10.21 10.03
CA ARG A 81 -13.81 -9.30 10.59
C ARG A 81 -14.50 -8.50 9.49
N ASN A 82 -15.81 -8.41 9.58
CA ASN A 82 -16.56 -7.52 8.70
C ASN A 82 -16.03 -6.09 8.82
N ARG A 83 -15.72 -5.43 7.71
CA ARG A 83 -15.16 -4.07 7.61
C ARG A 83 -13.67 -3.92 8.00
N ALA A 84 -12.92 -4.99 8.30
CA ALA A 84 -11.48 -4.88 8.58
C ALA A 84 -10.73 -4.13 7.47
N TRP A 85 -11.06 -4.41 6.21
CA TRP A 85 -10.47 -3.74 5.06
C TRP A 85 -10.82 -2.24 4.98
N GLU A 86 -12.09 -1.87 5.30
CA GLU A 86 -12.52 -0.47 5.30
C GLU A 86 -11.80 0.34 6.36
N ASP A 87 -11.67 -0.22 7.56
CA ASP A 87 -11.03 0.44 8.69
C ASP A 87 -9.52 0.64 8.43
N CYS A 88 -8.84 -0.38 7.88
CA CYS A 88 -7.45 -0.24 7.46
C CYS A 88 -7.30 0.76 6.30
N ALA A 89 -8.14 0.68 5.27
CA ALA A 89 -8.08 1.56 4.10
C ALA A 89 -8.31 3.05 4.46
N ARG A 90 -9.10 3.34 5.49
CA ARG A 90 -9.36 4.69 5.99
C ARG A 90 -8.27 5.22 6.91
N ASN A 91 -7.48 4.35 7.52
CA ASN A 91 -6.31 4.76 8.30
C ASN A 91 -5.13 4.98 7.35
N TYR A 92 -4.56 6.18 7.33
CA TYR A 92 -3.51 6.56 6.37
C TYR A 92 -2.31 5.62 6.37
N TYR A 93 -1.80 5.27 7.55
CA TYR A 93 -0.62 4.40 7.67
C TYR A 93 -0.93 2.94 7.33
N CYS A 94 -2.11 2.45 7.72
CA CYS A 94 -2.56 1.12 7.35
C CYS A 94 -2.79 1.02 5.84
N ALA A 95 -3.41 2.04 5.24
CA ALA A 95 -3.62 2.15 3.79
C ALA A 95 -2.30 2.14 3.00
N GLN A 96 -1.24 2.81 3.51
CA GLN A 96 0.09 2.71 2.90
C GLN A 96 0.64 1.28 2.92
N ARG A 97 0.40 0.52 3.99
CA ARG A 97 0.81 -0.90 4.05
C ARG A 97 0.05 -1.74 3.02
N ILE A 98 -1.25 -1.47 2.81
CA ILE A 98 -2.02 -2.12 1.72
C ILE A 98 -1.40 -1.76 0.37
N VAL A 99 -1.11 -0.49 0.10
CA VAL A 99 -0.50 -0.05 -1.17
C VAL A 99 0.87 -0.71 -1.38
N LYS A 100 1.72 -0.75 -0.35
CA LYS A 100 3.02 -1.45 -0.41
C LYS A 100 2.85 -2.93 -0.74
N GLY A 101 1.93 -3.65 -0.07
CA GLY A 101 1.65 -5.07 -0.35
C GLY A 101 1.18 -5.30 -1.79
N TYR A 102 0.31 -4.43 -2.30
CA TYR A 102 -0.17 -4.51 -3.67
C TYR A 102 0.95 -4.25 -4.70
N LEU A 103 1.75 -3.21 -4.49
CA LEU A 103 2.87 -2.86 -5.39
C LEU A 103 4.01 -3.88 -5.33
N GLN A 104 4.20 -4.57 -4.20
CA GLN A 104 5.13 -5.70 -4.12
C GLN A 104 4.73 -6.83 -5.07
N ARG A 105 3.44 -7.07 -5.20
CA ARG A 105 2.90 -8.14 -6.05
C ARG A 105 2.81 -7.73 -7.53
N PHE A 106 2.42 -6.49 -7.81
CA PHE A 106 2.05 -6.04 -9.14
C PHE A 106 2.93 -4.93 -9.71
N GLY A 107 3.85 -4.38 -8.92
CA GLY A 107 4.76 -3.32 -9.38
C GLY A 107 5.68 -3.82 -10.50
N LYS A 108 5.60 -3.16 -11.65
CA LYS A 108 6.39 -3.45 -12.84
C LYS A 108 6.51 -2.21 -13.70
N ASP A 109 7.40 -2.24 -14.68
CA ASP A 109 7.52 -1.23 -15.73
C ASP A 109 6.26 -1.29 -16.61
N CYS A 110 5.36 -0.31 -16.43
CA CYS A 110 4.06 -0.24 -17.10
C CYS A 110 4.10 0.62 -18.36
N ASP A 111 5.01 1.59 -18.43
CA ASP A 111 5.22 2.47 -19.59
C ASP A 111 6.34 1.97 -20.52
N GLU A 112 6.94 0.82 -20.19
CA GLU A 112 7.94 0.10 -20.99
C GLU A 112 9.21 0.94 -21.27
N ASN A 113 9.56 1.85 -20.33
CA ASN A 113 10.77 2.70 -20.45
C ASN A 113 12.05 2.04 -19.90
N GLY A 114 11.95 0.83 -19.34
CA GLY A 114 13.06 0.05 -18.77
C GLY A 114 13.33 0.32 -17.29
N VAL A 115 12.56 1.18 -16.62
CA VAL A 115 12.74 1.54 -15.20
C VAL A 115 11.41 1.54 -14.49
N THR A 116 11.23 0.67 -13.50
CA THR A 116 10.06 0.74 -12.62
C THR A 116 10.22 1.89 -11.63
N ASN A 117 9.33 2.86 -11.68
CA ASN A 117 9.37 4.08 -10.87
C ASN A 117 7.97 4.51 -10.38
N CYS A 118 7.86 5.71 -9.80
CA CYS A 118 6.60 6.19 -9.23
C CYS A 118 5.48 6.36 -10.27
N PHE A 119 5.81 6.66 -11.52
CA PHE A 119 4.82 6.74 -12.60
C PHE A 119 4.16 5.39 -12.86
N ASP A 120 4.96 4.32 -12.90
CA ASP A 120 4.45 2.95 -13.05
C ASP A 120 3.56 2.54 -11.89
N TYR A 121 3.95 2.89 -10.66
CA TYR A 121 3.12 2.62 -9.48
C TYR A 121 1.80 3.38 -9.53
N MET A 122 1.77 4.58 -10.08
CA MET A 122 0.54 5.32 -10.35
C MET A 122 -0.31 4.60 -11.42
N MET A 123 0.29 4.09 -12.50
CA MET A 123 -0.40 3.30 -13.53
C MET A 123 -0.97 1.99 -12.95
N VAL A 124 -0.22 1.29 -12.10
CA VAL A 124 -0.70 0.09 -11.38
C VAL A 124 -1.91 0.41 -10.50
N ASN A 125 -1.87 1.51 -9.76
CA ASN A 125 -3.00 1.92 -8.90
C ASN A 125 -4.22 2.40 -9.70
N ALA A 126 -4.00 2.96 -10.89
CA ALA A 126 -5.08 3.47 -11.74
C ALA A 126 -5.81 2.37 -12.49
N ASN A 127 -5.06 1.42 -13.06
CA ASN A 127 -5.55 0.42 -14.01
C ASN A 127 -5.61 -0.99 -13.43
N GLY A 128 -5.11 -1.18 -12.19
CA GLY A 128 -4.89 -2.49 -11.60
C GLY A 128 -3.62 -3.18 -12.12
N GLY A 129 -3.14 -4.16 -11.36
CA GLY A 129 -1.85 -4.81 -11.63
C GLY A 129 -1.75 -5.52 -12.99
N TYR A 130 -2.85 -6.10 -13.46
CA TYR A 130 -2.89 -6.79 -14.75
C TYR A 130 -3.05 -5.84 -15.94
N GLY A 131 -3.72 -4.69 -15.74
CA GLY A 131 -4.05 -3.72 -16.79
C GLY A 131 -3.14 -2.49 -16.83
N CYS A 132 -2.04 -2.47 -16.09
CA CYS A 132 -1.27 -1.24 -15.85
C CYS A 132 -0.68 -0.61 -17.12
N THR A 133 -0.42 -1.38 -18.17
CA THR A 133 0.09 -0.87 -19.47
C THR A 133 -0.96 -0.13 -20.31
N ALA A 134 -2.23 -0.12 -19.87
CA ALA A 134 -3.28 0.60 -20.59
C ALA A 134 -3.04 2.11 -20.53
N PRO A 135 -3.06 2.84 -21.69
CA PRO A 135 -2.84 4.28 -21.71
C PRO A 135 -3.88 5.03 -20.90
N LEU A 136 -3.44 5.88 -19.97
CA LEU A 136 -4.32 6.66 -19.09
C LEU A 136 -5.02 7.80 -19.83
N ASP A 137 -4.42 8.37 -20.85
CA ASP A 137 -4.95 9.50 -21.62
C ASP A 137 -6.24 9.18 -22.40
N ARG A 138 -6.56 7.91 -22.60
CA ARG A 138 -7.78 7.46 -23.31
C ARG A 138 -9.07 7.65 -22.53
N SER A 139 -9.00 7.88 -21.24
CA SER A 139 -10.19 8.11 -20.39
C SER A 139 -10.13 9.45 -19.68
N GLU A 140 -11.29 10.03 -19.36
CA GLU A 140 -11.35 11.26 -18.56
C GLU A 140 -10.69 11.09 -17.19
N ASN A 141 -11.02 10.00 -16.49
CA ASN A 141 -10.41 9.69 -15.19
C ASN A 141 -8.89 9.50 -15.29
N GLY A 142 -8.40 8.90 -16.36
CA GLY A 142 -6.97 8.74 -16.59
C GLY A 142 -6.27 10.08 -16.82
N ARG A 143 -6.87 10.97 -17.63
CA ARG A 143 -6.33 12.32 -17.84
C ARG A 143 -6.29 13.15 -16.54
N ILE A 144 -7.32 13.04 -15.69
CA ILE A 144 -7.32 13.67 -14.37
C ILE A 144 -6.17 13.13 -13.51
N ARG A 145 -5.94 11.82 -13.52
CA ARG A 145 -4.82 11.21 -12.76
C ARG A 145 -3.46 11.68 -13.26
N LEU A 146 -3.28 11.78 -14.58
CA LEU A 146 -2.05 12.32 -15.17
C LEU A 146 -1.81 13.77 -14.75
N ALA A 147 -2.83 14.61 -14.78
CA ALA A 147 -2.73 16.00 -14.34
C ALA A 147 -2.36 16.11 -12.85
N LEU A 148 -2.98 15.30 -11.99
CA LEU A 148 -2.66 15.26 -10.55
C LEU A 148 -1.25 14.71 -10.30
N TYR A 149 -0.78 13.75 -11.11
CA TYR A 149 0.59 13.26 -11.02
C TYR A 149 1.61 14.35 -11.37
N GLU A 150 1.34 15.15 -12.40
CA GLU A 150 2.17 16.30 -12.75
C GLU A 150 2.30 17.31 -11.61
N GLU A 151 1.22 17.51 -10.81
CA GLU A 151 1.25 18.40 -9.64
C GLU A 151 2.26 17.94 -8.56
N CYS A 152 2.43 16.61 -8.37
CA CYS A 152 3.25 16.05 -7.28
C CYS A 152 4.61 15.49 -7.73
N ARG A 153 4.82 15.22 -9.02
CA ARG A 153 6.07 14.58 -9.50
C ARG A 153 7.33 15.36 -9.20
N HIS A 154 7.25 16.69 -9.09
CA HIS A 154 8.40 17.55 -8.79
C HIS A 154 8.95 17.37 -7.35
N SER A 155 8.24 16.65 -6.51
CA SER A 155 8.65 16.31 -5.13
C SER A 155 9.16 14.88 -4.95
N LEU A 156 9.30 14.13 -6.05
CA LEU A 156 9.73 12.72 -6.07
C LEU A 156 11.25 12.57 -5.91
#